data_a5bebb96ba96c3898b05876e2a07b2b4
#
_entry.id   a5bebb96ba96c3898b05876e2a07b2b4
#
_cell.length_a   1.000
_cell.length_b   1.000
_cell.length_c   1.000
_cell.angle_alpha   90.00
_cell.angle_beta   90.00
_cell.angle_gamma   90.00
#
_symmetry.space_group_name_H-M   'P 1'
#
loop_
_entity.id
_entity.type
_entity.pdbx_description
1 polymer ?
#
loop_
_entity_poly.entity_id
_entity_poly.type
_entity_poly.pdbx_seq_one_letter_code
_entity_poly.pdbx_strand_id
1 'polypeptide(L)'
;MKRTFLFLFAAAVLTACAGTQNNEQAAVAEGENTEVAAVEAVAEGDVVFIDLEYMMSASQLYADEGKVLEEKMKAFEQKMISTQEAWAKKEQGLAAEYNKLQNEAAKLQEEYSKGLITSLNAQKKQEELQRKGESIQSRMATYQTTVQNETLTLQEEEKNLAEEQMVLMNKFQDLSRRAINELNADKRYKMIINAVSVVDADPTLNISDIVLKRVNELYTESKAE
;
A
#
# COMPACT_ATOMS: atom_id res chain seq x y z
N MET A 1 7.74 -32.47 17.12
CA MET A 1 6.65 -31.57 17.58
C MET A 1 6.45 -30.54 16.49
N LYS A 2 5.39 -30.72 15.69
CA LYS A 2 5.04 -29.79 14.59
C LYS A 2 4.37 -28.58 15.21
N ARG A 3 5.04 -27.43 15.25
CA ARG A 3 4.40 -26.13 15.50
C ARG A 3 4.20 -25.44 14.18
N THR A 4 3.02 -25.64 13.63
CA THR A 4 2.47 -24.86 12.52
C THR A 4 2.18 -23.46 13.06
N PHE A 5 3.03 -22.50 12.72
CA PHE A 5 2.70 -21.08 12.90
C PHE A 5 1.75 -20.68 11.77
N LEU A 6 0.48 -20.66 12.11
CA LEU A 6 -0.57 -20.11 11.27
C LEU A 6 -0.53 -18.59 11.44
N PHE A 7 0.14 -17.89 10.53
CA PHE A 7 -0.01 -16.44 10.41
C PHE A 7 -1.33 -16.17 9.69
N LEU A 8 -2.35 -15.81 10.45
CA LEU A 8 -3.59 -15.26 9.93
C LEU A 8 -3.32 -13.79 9.55
N PHE A 9 -2.90 -13.57 8.29
CA PHE A 9 -2.97 -12.25 7.69
C PHE A 9 -4.41 -12.03 7.24
N ALA A 10 -5.11 -11.14 7.91
CA ALA A 10 -6.38 -10.60 7.42
C ALA A 10 -6.05 -9.69 6.22
N ALA A 11 -6.02 -10.28 5.03
CA ALA A 11 -6.02 -9.53 3.79
C ALA A 11 -7.41 -8.88 3.65
N ALA A 12 -7.50 -7.58 3.89
CA ALA A 12 -8.63 -6.79 3.45
C ALA A 12 -8.61 -6.74 1.92
N VAL A 13 -9.35 -7.64 1.31
CA VAL A 13 -9.56 -7.67 -0.14
C VAL A 13 -10.42 -6.48 -0.50
N LEU A 14 -9.81 -5.42 -1.02
CA LEU A 14 -10.50 -4.42 -1.82
C LEU A 14 -10.88 -5.09 -3.16
N THR A 15 -12.12 -5.51 -3.26
CA THR A 15 -12.73 -6.02 -4.48
C THR A 15 -12.89 -4.87 -5.46
N ALA A 16 -11.91 -4.69 -6.35
CA ALA A 16 -12.09 -3.87 -7.53
C ALA A 16 -12.93 -4.67 -8.52
N CYS A 17 -14.15 -4.23 -8.79
CA CYS A 17 -15.01 -4.74 -9.85
C CYS A 17 -14.35 -4.42 -11.20
N ALA A 18 -13.82 -5.45 -11.86
CA ALA A 18 -13.44 -5.40 -13.25
C ALA A 18 -14.70 -5.40 -14.11
N GLY A 19 -15.08 -4.25 -14.63
CA GLY A 19 -16.07 -4.11 -15.69
C GLY A 19 -15.43 -4.38 -17.05
N THR A 20 -16.03 -5.26 -17.79
CA THR A 20 -15.70 -5.83 -19.09
C THR A 20 -15.54 -4.76 -20.16
N GLN A 21 -14.46 -4.84 -20.94
CA GLN A 21 -14.23 -4.12 -22.18
C GLN A 21 -15.29 -4.47 -23.23
N ASN A 22 -15.87 -3.45 -23.85
CA ASN A 22 -16.30 -3.53 -25.25
C ASN A 22 -15.72 -2.35 -26.01
N ASN A 23 -14.92 -2.75 -26.98
CA ASN A 23 -14.22 -1.93 -27.94
C ASN A 23 -15.20 -1.52 -29.04
N GLU A 24 -15.45 -0.23 -29.21
CA GLU A 24 -15.91 0.28 -30.50
C GLU A 24 -15.26 1.65 -30.80
N GLN A 25 -14.57 1.64 -31.88
CA GLN A 25 -13.76 2.68 -32.47
C GLN A 25 -14.67 3.70 -33.13
N ALA A 26 -14.62 4.96 -32.74
CA ALA A 26 -15.14 6.04 -33.59
C ALA A 26 -14.33 7.33 -33.46
N ALA A 27 -13.64 7.60 -34.53
CA ALA A 27 -13.36 8.89 -35.18
C ALA A 27 -13.01 10.12 -34.32
N VAL A 28 -11.79 10.57 -34.61
CA VAL A 28 -11.25 11.91 -34.37
C VAL A 28 -12.15 12.97 -34.97
N ALA A 29 -12.59 13.94 -34.18
CA ALA A 29 -13.03 15.24 -34.65
C ALA A 29 -12.27 16.32 -33.87
N GLU A 30 -11.57 17.12 -34.63
CA GLU A 30 -10.83 18.31 -34.22
C GLU A 30 -11.74 19.37 -33.57
N GLY A 31 -11.18 19.98 -32.53
CA GLY A 31 -11.25 21.38 -32.23
C GLY A 31 -12.60 22.06 -32.20
N GLU A 32 -13.13 22.26 -31.01
CA GLU A 32 -13.84 23.49 -30.75
C GLU A 32 -13.47 24.00 -29.34
N ASN A 33 -12.91 25.19 -29.38
CA ASN A 33 -12.62 26.04 -28.23
C ASN A 33 -13.95 26.34 -27.56
N THR A 34 -14.36 25.47 -26.62
CA THR A 34 -15.55 25.73 -25.84
C THR A 34 -15.14 26.74 -24.77
N GLU A 35 -15.37 28.00 -25.13
CA GLU A 35 -15.56 29.12 -24.20
C GLU A 35 -16.33 28.55 -22.99
N VAL A 36 -15.72 28.62 -21.81
CA VAL A 36 -16.33 28.16 -20.55
C VAL A 36 -17.64 28.95 -20.42
N ALA A 37 -18.73 28.33 -20.84
CA ALA A 37 -20.06 28.88 -20.66
C ALA A 37 -20.18 29.25 -19.18
N ALA A 38 -20.50 30.50 -18.92
CA ALA A 38 -20.80 31.02 -17.60
C ALA A 38 -21.77 30.03 -16.95
N VAL A 39 -21.33 29.35 -15.90
CA VAL A 39 -22.17 28.43 -15.12
C VAL A 39 -23.36 29.28 -14.68
N GLU A 40 -24.55 29.02 -15.27
CA GLU A 40 -25.78 29.68 -14.86
C GLU A 40 -25.87 29.53 -13.34
N ALA A 41 -26.00 30.65 -12.64
CA ALA A 41 -25.98 30.67 -11.21
C ALA A 41 -27.13 29.79 -10.70
N VAL A 42 -26.81 28.72 -10.01
CA VAL A 42 -27.80 27.88 -9.32
C VAL A 42 -28.64 28.79 -8.44
N ALA A 43 -29.97 28.67 -8.54
CA ALA A 43 -30.89 29.61 -7.92
C ALA A 43 -30.72 29.64 -6.39
N GLU A 44 -30.86 30.84 -5.82
CA GLU A 44 -30.83 31.02 -4.36
C GLU A 44 -31.89 30.14 -3.68
N GLY A 45 -31.49 29.43 -2.63
CA GLY A 45 -32.37 28.59 -1.85
C GLY A 45 -32.47 27.14 -2.27
N ASP A 46 -31.69 26.71 -3.25
CA ASP A 46 -31.66 25.32 -3.70
C ASP A 46 -30.88 24.40 -2.76
N VAL A 47 -31.21 23.11 -2.83
CA VAL A 47 -30.38 22.03 -2.31
C VAL A 47 -29.41 21.61 -3.41
N VAL A 48 -28.11 21.70 -3.15
CA VAL A 48 -27.07 21.39 -4.12
C VAL A 48 -26.23 20.22 -3.62
N PHE A 49 -25.45 19.62 -4.50
CA PHE A 49 -24.56 18.53 -4.10
C PHE A 49 -23.13 18.73 -4.61
N ILE A 50 -22.20 18.05 -3.92
CA ILE A 50 -20.80 17.97 -4.26
C ILE A 50 -20.35 16.51 -4.29
N ASP A 51 -19.48 16.16 -5.22
CA ASP A 51 -18.81 14.88 -5.27
C ASP A 51 -17.40 15.02 -4.65
N LEU A 52 -17.28 14.58 -3.40
CA LEU A 52 -16.03 14.68 -2.66
C LEU A 52 -14.94 13.76 -3.22
N GLU A 53 -15.29 12.61 -3.80
CA GLU A 53 -14.33 11.68 -4.41
C GLU A 53 -13.74 12.28 -5.69
N TYR A 54 -14.62 12.78 -6.56
CA TYR A 54 -14.18 13.54 -7.74
C TYR A 54 -13.31 14.73 -7.35
N MET A 55 -13.77 15.55 -6.42
CA MET A 55 -13.03 16.74 -5.99
C MET A 55 -11.65 16.40 -5.41
N MET A 56 -11.54 15.34 -4.62
CA MET A 56 -10.26 14.88 -4.08
C MET A 56 -9.33 14.46 -5.20
N SER A 57 -9.77 13.58 -6.09
CA SER A 57 -8.93 13.03 -7.17
C SER A 57 -8.50 14.10 -8.19
N ALA A 58 -9.34 15.12 -8.42
CA ALA A 58 -9.08 16.22 -9.33
C ALA A 58 -8.37 17.42 -8.68
N SER A 59 -8.15 17.38 -7.36
CA SER A 59 -7.53 18.49 -6.61
C SER A 59 -6.04 18.61 -6.88
N GLN A 60 -5.52 19.84 -6.78
CA GLN A 60 -4.09 20.11 -6.81
C GLN A 60 -3.37 19.45 -5.62
N LEU A 61 -4.01 19.36 -4.47
CA LEU A 61 -3.51 18.64 -3.30
C LEU A 61 -3.20 17.18 -3.63
N TYR A 62 -4.14 16.49 -4.30
CA TYR A 62 -3.91 15.10 -4.70
C TYR A 62 -2.84 14.98 -5.79
N ALA A 63 -2.82 15.90 -6.75
CA ALA A 63 -1.80 15.92 -7.80
C ALA A 63 -0.38 16.08 -7.23
N ASP A 64 -0.21 16.86 -6.18
CA ASP A 64 1.09 17.18 -5.58
C ASP A 64 1.48 16.18 -4.46
N GLU A 65 0.57 15.90 -3.54
CA GLU A 65 0.86 15.11 -2.34
C GLU A 65 0.28 13.68 -2.42
N GLY A 66 -0.92 13.52 -2.98
CA GLY A 66 -1.58 12.22 -3.09
C GLY A 66 -0.85 11.25 -3.99
N LYS A 67 -0.35 11.70 -5.15
CA LYS A 67 0.44 10.85 -6.05
C LYS A 67 1.78 10.42 -5.44
N VAL A 68 2.42 11.30 -4.68
CA VAL A 68 3.65 10.96 -3.96
C VAL A 68 3.37 9.87 -2.92
N LEU A 69 2.27 9.98 -2.20
CA LEU A 69 1.86 8.96 -1.24
C LEU A 69 1.53 7.63 -1.94
N GLU A 70 0.83 7.67 -3.07
CA GLU A 70 0.54 6.48 -3.89
C GLU A 70 1.82 5.76 -4.36
N GLU A 71 2.83 6.52 -4.79
CA GLU A 71 4.13 5.96 -5.17
C GLU A 71 4.85 5.32 -3.96
N LYS A 72 4.80 5.96 -2.79
CA LYS A 72 5.34 5.39 -1.55
C LYS A 72 4.63 4.08 -1.18
N MET A 73 3.32 4.02 -1.28
CA MET A 73 2.53 2.81 -1.00
C MET A 73 2.89 1.67 -1.95
N LYS A 74 3.04 1.95 -3.26
CA LYS A 74 3.49 0.97 -4.25
C LYS A 74 4.91 0.47 -3.96
N ALA A 75 5.81 1.37 -3.59
CA ALA A 75 7.18 1.02 -3.24
C ALA A 75 7.22 0.14 -1.98
N PHE A 76 6.40 0.44 -0.99
CA PHE A 76 6.25 -0.36 0.22
C PHE A 76 5.72 -1.77 -0.07
N GLU A 77 4.69 -1.89 -0.91
CA GLU A 77 4.15 -3.18 -1.34
C GLU A 77 5.23 -4.05 -2.02
N GLN A 78 5.99 -3.47 -2.96
CA GLN A 78 7.09 -4.16 -3.62
C GLN A 78 8.20 -4.57 -2.65
N LYS A 79 8.54 -3.70 -1.70
CA LYS A 79 9.50 -3.99 -0.63
C LYS A 79 9.01 -5.17 0.23
N MET A 80 7.75 -5.19 0.60
CA MET A 80 7.15 -6.27 1.39
C MET A 80 7.25 -7.61 0.66
N ILE A 81 6.88 -7.66 -0.63
CA ILE A 81 6.98 -8.87 -1.46
C ILE A 81 8.43 -9.34 -1.56
N SER A 82 9.35 -8.45 -1.92
CA SER A 82 10.77 -8.80 -2.08
C SER A 82 11.42 -9.26 -0.78
N THR A 83 11.02 -8.69 0.34
CA THR A 83 11.50 -9.09 1.68
C THR A 83 11.01 -10.50 2.04
N GLN A 84 9.72 -10.80 1.80
CA GLN A 84 9.16 -12.14 2.03
C GLN A 84 9.83 -13.20 1.15
N GLU A 85 10.10 -12.90 -0.11
CA GLU A 85 10.81 -13.80 -1.02
C GLU A 85 12.27 -14.05 -0.54
N ALA A 86 12.93 -13.00 -0.07
CA ALA A 86 14.29 -13.12 0.47
C ALA A 86 14.31 -13.99 1.74
N TRP A 87 13.33 -13.84 2.63
CA TRP A 87 13.18 -14.69 3.81
C TRP A 87 12.95 -16.14 3.43
N ALA A 88 12.00 -16.42 2.53
CA ALA A 88 11.71 -17.77 2.07
C ALA A 88 12.92 -18.44 1.44
N LYS A 89 13.66 -17.72 0.60
CA LYS A 89 14.89 -18.22 -0.02
C LYS A 89 15.97 -18.52 1.02
N LYS A 90 16.13 -17.66 2.02
CA LYS A 90 17.12 -17.85 3.10
C LYS A 90 16.76 -19.05 3.97
N GLU A 91 15.50 -19.19 4.33
CA GLU A 91 14.99 -20.32 5.10
C GLU A 91 15.21 -21.64 4.37
N GLN A 92 14.84 -21.70 3.08
CA GLN A 92 15.07 -22.88 2.24
C GLN A 92 16.55 -23.25 2.15
N GLY A 93 17.43 -22.24 2.01
CA GLY A 93 18.87 -22.46 2.00
C GLY A 93 19.39 -23.07 3.29
N LEU A 94 18.99 -22.53 4.44
CA LEU A 94 19.36 -23.04 5.76
C LEU A 94 18.82 -24.46 6.00
N ALA A 95 17.57 -24.72 5.60
CA ALA A 95 16.96 -26.04 5.70
C ALA A 95 17.71 -27.08 4.83
N ALA A 96 18.09 -26.71 3.61
CA ALA A 96 18.86 -27.57 2.71
C ALA A 96 20.25 -27.90 3.29
N GLU A 97 20.93 -26.90 3.85
CA GLU A 97 22.22 -27.09 4.50
C GLU A 97 22.13 -28.03 5.71
N TYR A 98 21.07 -27.85 6.52
CA TYR A 98 20.81 -28.72 7.68
C TYR A 98 20.53 -30.16 7.26
N ASN A 99 19.70 -30.38 6.24
CA ASN A 99 19.40 -31.70 5.72
C ASN A 99 20.67 -32.37 5.15
N LYS A 100 21.53 -31.60 4.47
CA LYS A 100 22.82 -32.10 3.98
C LYS A 100 23.72 -32.52 5.13
N LEU A 101 23.80 -31.73 6.20
CA LEU A 101 24.58 -32.06 7.39
C LEU A 101 24.09 -33.38 8.03
N GLN A 102 22.77 -33.56 8.15
CA GLN A 102 22.19 -34.80 8.68
C GLN A 102 22.56 -36.03 7.81
N ASN A 103 22.49 -35.87 6.47
CA ASN A 103 22.87 -36.96 5.55
C ASN A 103 24.37 -37.29 5.64
N GLU A 104 25.23 -36.25 5.76
CA GLU A 104 26.67 -36.45 5.96
C GLU A 104 26.96 -37.19 7.27
N ALA A 105 26.25 -36.84 8.35
CA ALA A 105 26.39 -37.52 9.64
C ALA A 105 25.93 -38.99 9.60
N ALA A 106 24.80 -39.26 8.95
CA ALA A 106 24.30 -40.63 8.76
C ALA A 106 25.25 -41.46 7.94
N LYS A 107 25.81 -40.90 6.86
CA LYS A 107 26.81 -41.58 6.03
C LYS A 107 28.10 -41.88 6.80
N LEU A 108 28.58 -40.95 7.61
CA LEU A 108 29.76 -41.17 8.49
C LEU A 108 29.52 -42.32 9.45
N GLN A 109 28.32 -42.40 10.05
CA GLN A 109 27.99 -43.51 10.96
C GLN A 109 27.93 -44.87 10.24
N GLU A 110 27.40 -44.88 9.01
CA GLU A 110 27.39 -46.09 8.16
C GLU A 110 28.79 -46.53 7.76
N GLU A 111 29.67 -45.60 7.30
CA GLU A 111 31.07 -45.87 6.94
C GLU A 111 31.85 -46.46 8.13
N TYR A 112 31.61 -45.89 9.33
CA TYR A 112 32.27 -46.35 10.56
C TYR A 112 31.80 -47.76 10.96
N SER A 113 30.49 -48.00 10.93
CA SER A 113 29.90 -49.31 11.30
C SER A 113 30.36 -50.45 10.37
N LYS A 114 30.59 -50.14 9.09
CA LYS A 114 31.10 -51.07 8.09
C LYS A 114 32.62 -51.23 8.09
N GLY A 115 33.33 -50.51 8.98
CA GLY A 115 34.79 -50.56 9.01
C GLY A 115 35.50 -49.91 7.81
N LEU A 116 34.79 -49.07 7.04
CA LEU A 116 35.28 -48.40 5.85
C LEU A 116 36.12 -47.15 6.17
N ILE A 117 36.11 -46.69 7.42
CA ILE A 117 36.87 -45.54 7.89
C ILE A 117 37.53 -45.86 9.24
N THR A 118 38.76 -45.36 9.44
CA THR A 118 39.47 -45.55 10.70
C THR A 118 38.86 -44.67 11.81
N SER A 119 38.98 -45.08 13.06
CA SER A 119 38.48 -44.34 14.24
C SER A 119 39.00 -42.89 14.25
N LEU A 120 40.30 -42.67 13.96
CA LEU A 120 40.88 -41.34 13.93
C LEU A 120 40.24 -40.45 12.84
N ASN A 121 39.99 -41.00 11.66
CA ASN A 121 39.37 -40.24 10.55
C ASN A 121 37.86 -39.99 10.81
N ALA A 122 37.19 -40.96 11.44
CA ALA A 122 35.79 -40.78 11.88
C ALA A 122 35.68 -39.64 12.90
N GLN A 123 36.57 -39.59 13.87
CA GLN A 123 36.62 -38.51 14.87
C GLN A 123 36.82 -37.13 14.22
N LYS A 124 37.80 -37.02 13.31
CA LYS A 124 38.04 -35.74 12.59
C LYS A 124 36.82 -35.27 11.79
N LYS A 125 36.16 -36.20 11.06
CA LYS A 125 34.93 -35.89 10.33
C LYS A 125 33.79 -35.49 11.26
N GLN A 126 33.66 -36.14 12.42
CA GLN A 126 32.65 -35.80 13.42
C GLN A 126 32.87 -34.39 13.97
N GLU A 127 34.11 -34.00 14.30
CA GLU A 127 34.42 -32.63 14.74
C GLU A 127 34.10 -31.59 13.66
N GLU A 128 34.36 -31.91 12.37
CA GLU A 128 33.99 -31.03 11.25
C GLU A 128 32.48 -30.87 11.13
N LEU A 129 31.70 -31.96 11.21
CA LEU A 129 30.26 -31.95 11.17
C LEU A 129 29.67 -31.16 12.34
N GLN A 130 30.27 -31.30 13.54
CA GLN A 130 29.85 -30.51 14.71
C GLN A 130 30.04 -29.02 14.46
N ARG A 131 31.19 -28.57 13.97
CA ARG A 131 31.44 -27.15 13.63
C ARG A 131 30.47 -26.63 12.57
N LYS A 132 30.18 -27.44 11.54
CA LYS A 132 29.16 -27.09 10.54
C LYS A 132 27.77 -26.92 11.19
N GLY A 133 27.42 -27.83 12.11
CA GLY A 133 26.14 -27.75 12.85
C GLY A 133 26.01 -26.48 13.69
N GLU A 134 27.08 -26.17 14.44
CA GLU A 134 27.15 -24.94 15.24
C GLU A 134 27.01 -23.68 14.37
N SER A 135 27.69 -23.66 13.21
CA SER A 135 27.59 -22.57 12.24
C SER A 135 26.17 -22.42 11.68
N ILE A 136 25.51 -23.52 11.28
CA ILE A 136 24.13 -23.48 10.79
C ILE A 136 23.20 -22.99 11.87
N GLN A 137 23.33 -23.47 13.10
CA GLN A 137 22.51 -23.06 14.25
C GLN A 137 22.65 -21.56 14.56
N SER A 138 23.87 -21.04 14.54
CA SER A 138 24.14 -19.60 14.70
C SER A 138 23.49 -18.77 13.60
N ARG A 139 23.58 -19.23 12.35
CA ARG A 139 22.98 -18.55 11.20
C ARG A 139 21.44 -18.60 11.23
N MET A 140 20.85 -19.69 11.74
CA MET A 140 19.41 -19.79 11.96
C MET A 140 18.94 -18.80 13.05
N ALA A 141 19.67 -18.68 14.15
CA ALA A 141 19.37 -17.72 15.21
C ALA A 141 19.45 -16.27 14.68
N THR A 142 20.52 -15.96 13.93
CA THR A 142 20.67 -14.64 13.30
C THR A 142 19.52 -14.36 12.31
N TYR A 143 19.15 -15.36 11.50
CA TYR A 143 18.03 -15.23 10.57
C TYR A 143 16.72 -14.91 11.29
N GLN A 144 16.40 -15.61 12.37
CA GLN A 144 15.21 -15.36 13.17
C GLN A 144 15.17 -13.93 13.71
N THR A 145 16.31 -13.45 14.24
CA THR A 145 16.44 -12.06 14.72
C THR A 145 16.27 -11.05 13.58
N THR A 146 16.85 -11.34 12.42
CA THR A 146 16.71 -10.48 11.24
C THR A 146 15.24 -10.37 10.81
N VAL A 147 14.54 -11.50 10.65
CA VAL A 147 13.11 -11.52 10.30
C VAL A 147 12.28 -10.73 11.30
N GLN A 148 12.55 -10.91 12.60
CA GLN A 148 11.85 -10.18 13.65
C GLN A 148 12.05 -8.66 13.53
N ASN A 149 13.29 -8.21 13.36
CA ASN A 149 13.61 -6.79 13.26
C ASN A 149 13.03 -6.18 11.98
N GLU A 150 13.17 -6.86 10.85
CA GLU A 150 12.61 -6.40 9.58
C GLU A 150 11.08 -6.34 9.61
N THR A 151 10.43 -7.30 10.29
CA THR A 151 8.97 -7.27 10.51
C THR A 151 8.54 -6.04 11.29
N LEU A 152 9.24 -5.70 12.36
CA LEU A 152 8.96 -4.48 13.15
C LEU A 152 9.14 -3.21 12.31
N THR A 153 10.20 -3.17 11.49
CA THR A 153 10.45 -2.04 10.58
C THR A 153 9.34 -1.88 9.54
N LEU A 154 8.88 -3.00 8.94
CA LEU A 154 7.77 -2.97 7.98
C LEU A 154 6.46 -2.51 8.64
N GLN A 155 6.17 -2.95 9.86
CA GLN A 155 4.98 -2.51 10.60
C GLN A 155 5.02 -1.01 10.93
N GLU A 156 6.19 -0.48 11.28
CA GLU A 156 6.36 0.95 11.52
C GLU A 156 6.19 1.76 10.23
N GLU A 157 6.73 1.28 9.11
CA GLU A 157 6.58 1.93 7.80
C GLU A 157 5.12 1.91 7.32
N GLU A 158 4.40 0.79 7.48
CA GLU A 158 2.97 0.68 7.20
C GLU A 158 2.15 1.68 8.01
N LYS A 159 2.44 1.77 9.32
CA LYS A 159 1.80 2.74 10.20
C LYS A 159 2.03 4.18 9.76
N ASN A 160 3.28 4.52 9.41
CA ASN A 160 3.62 5.87 8.94
C ASN A 160 2.88 6.23 7.64
N LEU A 161 2.77 5.28 6.69
CA LEU A 161 1.99 5.49 5.47
C LEU A 161 0.50 5.69 5.75
N ALA A 162 -0.07 4.94 6.70
CA ALA A 162 -1.46 5.12 7.11
C ALA A 162 -1.68 6.49 7.78
N GLU A 163 -0.73 6.96 8.58
CA GLU A 163 -0.75 8.30 9.18
C GLU A 163 -0.64 9.39 8.10
N GLU A 164 0.26 9.25 7.12
CA GLU A 164 0.36 10.18 5.99
C GLU A 164 -0.95 10.25 5.19
N GLN A 165 -1.59 9.10 4.96
CA GLN A 165 -2.89 9.04 4.27
C GLN A 165 -3.99 9.78 5.07
N MET A 166 -4.02 9.59 6.38
CA MET A 166 -4.98 10.28 7.25
C MET A 166 -4.74 11.79 7.25
N VAL A 167 -3.49 12.24 7.29
CA VAL A 167 -3.11 13.66 7.21
C VAL A 167 -3.59 14.26 5.88
N LEU A 168 -3.35 13.59 4.76
CA LEU A 168 -3.78 14.03 3.44
C LEU A 168 -5.32 14.17 3.36
N MET A 169 -6.04 13.17 3.88
CA MET A 169 -7.51 13.18 3.92
C MET A 169 -8.04 14.33 4.78
N ASN A 170 -7.48 14.53 5.97
CA ASN A 170 -7.88 15.62 6.87
C ASN A 170 -7.62 16.99 6.22
N LYS A 171 -6.47 17.15 5.57
CA LYS A 171 -6.13 18.39 4.85
C LYS A 171 -7.12 18.69 3.74
N PHE A 172 -7.52 17.68 2.96
CA PHE A 172 -8.55 17.84 1.94
C PHE A 172 -9.91 18.20 2.53
N GLN A 173 -10.31 17.54 3.62
CA GLN A 173 -11.58 17.83 4.29
C GLN A 173 -11.62 19.26 4.86
N ASP A 174 -10.52 19.73 5.44
CA ASP A 174 -10.44 21.09 5.99
C ASP A 174 -10.49 22.15 4.88
N LEU A 175 -9.76 21.93 3.77
CA LEU A 175 -9.84 22.82 2.60
C LEU A 175 -11.24 22.84 2.00
N SER A 176 -11.86 21.66 1.85
CA SER A 176 -13.23 21.55 1.33
C SER A 176 -14.24 22.25 2.22
N ARG A 177 -14.14 22.08 3.54
CA ARG A 177 -15.00 22.75 4.51
C ARG A 177 -14.86 24.28 4.46
N ARG A 178 -13.62 24.77 4.37
CA ARG A 178 -13.34 26.20 4.22
C ARG A 178 -13.92 26.74 2.92
N ALA A 179 -13.67 26.07 1.80
CA ALA A 179 -14.21 26.44 0.50
C ALA A 179 -15.75 26.53 0.50
N ILE A 180 -16.42 25.52 1.05
CA ILE A 180 -17.88 25.49 1.18
C ILE A 180 -18.37 26.65 2.05
N ASN A 181 -17.74 26.91 3.19
CA ASN A 181 -18.13 27.98 4.09
C ASN A 181 -18.00 29.38 3.44
N GLU A 182 -16.92 29.59 2.69
CA GLU A 182 -16.70 30.85 1.98
C GLU A 182 -17.71 31.04 0.83
N LEU A 183 -17.94 29.99 0.03
CA LEU A 183 -18.87 30.00 -1.08
C LEU A 183 -20.37 30.16 -0.62
N ASN A 184 -20.67 29.69 0.56
CA ASN A 184 -22.02 29.77 1.11
C ASN A 184 -22.14 30.75 2.30
N ALA A 185 -21.27 31.76 2.36
CA ALA A 185 -21.29 32.77 3.44
C ALA A 185 -22.60 33.58 3.45
N ASP A 186 -23.16 33.88 2.30
CA ASP A 186 -24.44 34.57 2.10
C ASP A 186 -25.67 33.66 2.25
N LYS A 187 -25.47 32.34 2.55
CA LYS A 187 -26.56 31.36 2.71
C LYS A 187 -27.42 31.16 1.46
N ARG A 188 -26.82 31.34 0.27
CA ARG A 188 -27.51 31.14 -1.02
C ARG A 188 -28.01 29.71 -1.20
N TYR A 189 -27.29 28.72 -0.71
CA TYR A 189 -27.71 27.32 -0.69
C TYR A 189 -28.29 26.95 0.66
N LYS A 190 -29.47 26.34 0.68
CA LYS A 190 -30.13 25.87 1.90
C LYS A 190 -29.45 24.63 2.46
N MET A 191 -28.93 23.76 1.59
CA MET A 191 -28.26 22.52 1.95
C MET A 191 -27.26 22.14 0.87
N ILE A 192 -26.08 21.71 1.30
CA ILE A 192 -25.06 21.13 0.45
C ILE A 192 -24.85 19.68 0.92
N ILE A 193 -25.12 18.72 0.06
CA ILE A 193 -25.04 17.29 0.38
C ILE A 193 -23.95 16.60 -0.44
N ASN A 194 -23.48 15.43 0.03
CA ASN A 194 -22.52 14.64 -0.72
C ASN A 194 -23.25 13.82 -1.80
N ALA A 195 -22.69 13.76 -3.01
CA ALA A 195 -23.21 13.00 -4.15
C ALA A 195 -23.49 11.52 -3.80
N VAL A 196 -22.69 10.91 -2.93
CA VAL A 196 -22.90 9.52 -2.45
C VAL A 196 -24.29 9.31 -1.82
N SER A 197 -24.90 10.38 -1.28
CA SER A 197 -26.24 10.34 -0.66
C SER A 197 -27.35 10.71 -1.64
N VAL A 198 -27.02 11.00 -2.89
CA VAL A 198 -27.98 11.45 -3.93
C VAL A 198 -28.24 10.26 -4.86
N VAL A 199 -29.52 9.88 -4.98
CA VAL A 199 -29.95 8.80 -5.88
C VAL A 199 -30.17 9.33 -7.29
N ASP A 200 -30.76 10.52 -7.41
CA ASP A 200 -31.06 11.21 -8.66
C ASP A 200 -31.16 12.72 -8.40
N ALA A 201 -30.56 13.52 -9.25
CA ALA A 201 -30.64 14.98 -9.18
C ALA A 201 -30.37 15.60 -10.55
N ASP A 202 -30.86 16.81 -10.76
CA ASP A 202 -30.51 17.60 -11.91
C ASP A 202 -29.00 17.90 -11.88
N PRO A 203 -28.26 17.64 -12.98
CA PRO A 203 -26.81 17.91 -13.05
C PRO A 203 -26.44 19.38 -12.77
N THR A 204 -27.35 20.32 -13.01
CA THR A 204 -27.12 21.76 -12.72
C THR A 204 -26.98 22.05 -11.22
N LEU A 205 -27.45 21.14 -10.35
CA LEU A 205 -27.28 21.23 -8.91
C LEU A 205 -25.91 20.76 -8.41
N ASN A 206 -25.07 20.24 -9.30
CA ASN A 206 -23.71 19.85 -8.98
C ASN A 206 -22.79 21.07 -8.93
N ILE A 207 -22.32 21.43 -7.75
CA ILE A 207 -21.39 22.54 -7.55
C ILE A 207 -19.95 22.10 -7.27
N SER A 208 -19.62 20.83 -7.56
CA SER A 208 -18.29 20.26 -7.28
C SER A 208 -17.15 21.09 -7.89
N ASP A 209 -17.28 21.50 -9.15
CA ASP A 209 -16.22 22.25 -9.86
C ASP A 209 -16.00 23.64 -9.25
N ILE A 210 -17.07 24.29 -8.79
CA ILE A 210 -16.98 25.61 -8.15
C ILE A 210 -16.26 25.47 -6.82
N VAL A 211 -16.62 24.45 -6.02
CA VAL A 211 -15.98 24.18 -4.73
C VAL A 211 -14.53 23.75 -4.94
N LEU A 212 -14.26 22.85 -5.91
CA LEU A 212 -12.92 22.38 -6.25
C LEU A 212 -11.98 23.54 -6.63
N LYS A 213 -12.47 24.47 -7.44
CA LYS A 213 -11.68 25.66 -7.79
C LYS A 213 -11.25 26.40 -6.52
N ARG A 214 -12.16 26.64 -5.58
CA ARG A 214 -11.83 27.34 -4.32
C ARG A 214 -10.92 26.51 -3.42
N VAL A 215 -11.08 25.17 -3.37
CA VAL A 215 -10.17 24.26 -2.69
C VAL A 215 -8.74 24.40 -3.21
N ASN A 216 -8.55 24.43 -4.54
CA ASN A 216 -7.26 24.59 -5.18
C ASN A 216 -6.62 25.95 -4.90
N GLU A 217 -7.41 27.03 -4.87
CA GLU A 217 -6.94 28.37 -4.48
C GLU A 217 -6.45 28.37 -3.03
N LEU A 218 -7.26 27.85 -2.09
CA LEU A 218 -6.90 27.74 -0.67
C LEU A 218 -5.64 26.89 -0.44
N TYR A 219 -5.50 25.80 -1.20
CA TYR A 219 -4.30 24.97 -1.15
C TYR A 219 -3.06 25.75 -1.61
N THR A 220 -3.18 26.50 -2.70
CA THR A 220 -2.07 27.33 -3.20
C THR A 220 -1.70 28.44 -2.22
N GLU A 221 -2.68 29.11 -1.63
CA GLU A 221 -2.50 30.10 -0.57
C GLU A 221 -1.72 29.50 0.62
N SER A 222 -2.09 28.29 1.06
CA SER A 222 -1.45 27.60 2.19
C SER A 222 0.01 27.19 1.93
N LYS A 223 0.46 27.16 0.67
CA LYS A 223 1.86 26.89 0.31
C LYS A 223 2.74 28.14 0.29
N ALA A 224 2.12 29.32 0.22
CA ALA A 224 2.81 30.59 0.16
C ALA A 224 3.11 31.18 1.55
N GLU A 225 2.49 30.65 2.61
CA GLU A 225 2.77 30.98 4.01
C GLU A 225 3.90 30.11 4.59
#